data_535ec80c5dd0757c3a7f08e9d54338a4
#
_entry.id   535ec80c5dd0757c3a7f08e9d54338a4
#
_cell.length_a   1.000
_cell.length_b   1.000
_cell.length_c   1.000
_cell.angle_alpha   90.00
_cell.angle_beta   90.00
_cell.angle_gamma   90.00
#
_symmetry.space_group_name_H-M   'P 1'
#
loop_
_entity.id
_entity.type
_entity.pdbx_description
1 polymer ?
#
loop_
_entity_poly.entity_id
_entity_poly.type
_entity_poly.pdbx_seq_one_letter_code
_entity_poly.pdbx_strand_id
1 'polypeptide(L)'
;MAFDQRFLEELRQRIPIHTVIGRKVKLTRSGRFWKACCPFHGEKTPSFYIYEDHFHCYGCGVHGDVISFVMQSEGRTFGEAIKELAALAGLDIPEQTYLDRQRIEKQHSLYDVMLAAQDYYRLALDTPLAKAGKQYLLERGILKETFETFKLGWSGDGRGGLIHFLKEKGYDLELIGEAGLLRKKSETEWGGELFFNRVIYPIHDRKGRPIAFGGRIIGDGQPKYLNSPETPLFSKRRTLFGLNHLSSLFVRKEVDPLYNTVLVVEGYMDVIALYQAGFHGAVAPLGTALTKDQMGLLWRVTPEPVLCFDGDRAGHKAMLHAAEESLPILTSEHTLNFLTLPEGEDPDSFVKNQGGEAFLKLIPKKQSLCDAVYGIVSAHVDIKSPEQRAALKTRLISIAQHIDDKILSKEYRRILLDRFYQQFYPKADRYGTFAKKTDVNLSNRIQKIDKEQIDYKRICILFAILLHYPELLFSVESAFCQLDLPAKFIKLREFFVGIPFEGTTLDDRINFLEKEGFSDLINAINDEFSISSSDQLSQKFDLHLIEKQWWHFYGLLNIQELENQVELARKAWVESPDEQHQNIFVARVKALEIARTGSNNEREDDFL
;
A
#
# COMPACT_ATOMS: atom_id res chain seq x y z
N MET A 1 -11.78 20.96 -18.11
CA MET A 1 -10.79 21.27 -19.18
C MET A 1 -9.63 20.30 -18.98
N ALA A 2 -9.34 19.45 -19.96
CA ALA A 2 -8.13 18.65 -19.99
C ALA A 2 -7.09 19.45 -20.78
N PHE A 3 -6.01 19.85 -20.15
CA PHE A 3 -4.88 20.49 -20.82
C PHE A 3 -3.87 19.41 -21.21
N ASP A 4 -3.19 19.59 -22.34
CA ASP A 4 -2.14 18.69 -22.79
C ASP A 4 -1.00 18.64 -21.75
N GLN A 5 -0.47 17.46 -21.50
CA GLN A 5 0.58 17.25 -20.51
C GLN A 5 1.85 18.05 -20.86
N ARG A 6 2.17 18.19 -22.14
CA ARG A 6 3.29 19.01 -22.63
C ARG A 6 3.12 20.48 -22.28
N PHE A 7 1.90 21.01 -22.44
CA PHE A 7 1.58 22.38 -22.06
C PHE A 7 1.73 22.60 -20.55
N LEU A 8 1.28 21.62 -19.74
CA LEU A 8 1.42 21.70 -18.27
C LEU A 8 2.88 21.63 -17.82
N GLU A 9 3.70 20.82 -18.48
CA GLU A 9 5.14 20.74 -18.24
C GLU A 9 5.85 22.04 -18.64
N GLU A 10 5.55 22.60 -19.81
CA GLU A 10 6.08 23.88 -20.25
C GLU A 10 5.69 25.03 -19.31
N LEU A 11 4.46 25.01 -18.80
CA LEU A 11 3.96 25.98 -17.82
C LEU A 11 4.78 25.90 -16.52
N ARG A 12 5.04 24.69 -16.01
CA ARG A 12 5.86 24.48 -14.81
C ARG A 12 7.30 24.95 -14.99
N GLN A 13 7.89 24.67 -16.15
CA GLN A 13 9.28 25.08 -16.45
C GLN A 13 9.45 26.59 -16.58
N ARG A 14 8.45 27.29 -17.14
CA ARG A 14 8.53 28.74 -17.34
C ARG A 14 8.25 29.56 -16.10
N ILE A 15 7.60 29.01 -15.09
CA ILE A 15 7.23 29.74 -13.88
C ILE A 15 7.99 29.19 -12.67
N PRO A 16 9.07 29.83 -12.23
CA PRO A 16 9.72 29.44 -11.00
C PRO A 16 8.75 29.54 -9.81
N ILE A 17 8.53 28.45 -9.13
CA ILE A 17 7.53 28.34 -8.06
C ILE A 17 7.71 29.39 -6.96
N HIS A 18 8.96 29.72 -6.62
CA HIS A 18 9.27 30.74 -5.61
C HIS A 18 8.77 32.14 -6.00
N THR A 19 8.67 32.45 -7.30
CA THR A 19 8.17 33.75 -7.79
C THR A 19 6.67 33.92 -7.50
N VAL A 20 5.91 32.83 -7.65
CA VAL A 20 4.46 32.81 -7.37
C VAL A 20 4.21 32.83 -5.87
N ILE A 21 4.91 32.00 -5.12
CA ILE A 21 4.77 31.91 -3.66
C ILE A 21 5.21 33.22 -3.00
N GLY A 22 6.28 33.86 -3.49
CA GLY A 22 6.80 35.11 -2.98
C GLY A 22 5.86 36.32 -3.10
N ARG A 23 4.79 36.22 -3.92
CA ARG A 23 3.70 37.21 -3.95
C ARG A 23 2.77 37.16 -2.74
N LYS A 24 2.72 36.00 -2.07
CA LYS A 24 1.82 35.74 -0.94
C LYS A 24 2.52 35.75 0.41
N VAL A 25 3.76 35.27 0.47
CA VAL A 25 4.52 35.17 1.72
C VAL A 25 5.95 35.69 1.53
N LYS A 26 6.51 36.23 2.61
CA LYS A 26 7.88 36.72 2.62
C LYS A 26 8.85 35.53 2.62
N LEU A 27 9.60 35.38 1.53
CA LEU A 27 10.59 34.33 1.37
C LEU A 27 11.93 34.72 2.00
N THR A 28 12.55 33.76 2.69
CA THR A 28 13.91 33.87 3.23
C THR A 28 14.77 32.78 2.61
N ARG A 29 15.97 33.12 2.15
CA ARG A 29 16.85 32.14 1.51
C ARG A 29 17.45 31.18 2.56
N SER A 30 17.47 29.91 2.26
CA SER A 30 18.02 28.83 3.10
C SER A 30 18.86 27.89 2.23
N GLY A 31 20.13 28.23 2.02
CA GLY A 31 21.01 27.53 1.07
C GLY A 31 20.52 27.66 -0.37
N ARG A 32 20.30 26.53 -1.04
CA ARG A 32 19.75 26.46 -2.41
C ARG A 32 18.24 26.66 -2.49
N PHE A 33 17.53 26.61 -1.36
CA PHE A 33 16.08 26.65 -1.28
C PHE A 33 15.57 27.93 -0.64
N TRP A 34 14.25 28.11 -0.66
CA TRP A 34 13.59 29.21 0.04
C TRP A 34 12.75 28.64 1.17
N LYS A 35 12.58 29.41 2.24
CA LYS A 35 11.68 29.08 3.35
C LYS A 35 10.82 30.26 3.74
N ALA A 36 9.64 29.99 4.26
CA ALA A 36 8.67 30.98 4.74
C ALA A 36 7.82 30.41 5.87
N CYS A 37 7.03 31.24 6.52
CA CYS A 37 5.88 30.78 7.28
C CYS A 37 4.80 30.28 6.31
N CYS A 38 4.16 29.16 6.65
CA CYS A 38 3.18 28.52 5.78
C CYS A 38 1.93 29.38 5.59
N PRO A 39 1.46 29.59 4.35
CA PRO A 39 0.22 30.33 4.11
C PRO A 39 -1.05 29.51 4.42
N PHE A 40 -0.94 28.21 4.66
CA PHE A 40 -2.06 27.29 4.85
C PHE A 40 -2.36 26.99 6.32
N HIS A 41 -1.41 27.25 7.23
CA HIS A 41 -1.63 27.17 8.67
C HIS A 41 -0.87 28.28 9.40
N GLY A 42 -1.39 28.70 10.55
CA GLY A 42 -0.77 29.76 11.35
C GLY A 42 0.47 29.25 12.08
N GLU A 43 1.65 29.82 11.76
CA GLU A 43 2.91 29.51 12.45
C GLU A 43 3.77 30.76 12.64
N LYS A 44 4.65 30.71 13.67
CA LYS A 44 5.62 31.80 13.94
C LYS A 44 7.03 31.41 13.48
N THR A 45 7.32 30.11 13.36
CA THR A 45 8.62 29.59 12.95
C THR A 45 8.50 29.01 11.54
N PRO A 46 9.31 29.47 10.56
CA PRO A 46 9.19 29.02 9.18
C PRO A 46 9.39 27.51 9.03
N SER A 47 8.35 26.78 8.59
CA SER A 47 8.38 25.36 8.28
C SER A 47 8.01 25.03 6.82
N PHE A 48 7.72 26.06 6.01
CA PHE A 48 7.33 25.95 4.62
C PHE A 48 8.55 26.12 3.72
N TYR A 49 8.95 25.05 3.04
CA TYR A 49 10.12 25.01 2.16
C TYR A 49 9.70 25.00 0.70
N ILE A 50 10.42 25.76 -0.11
CA ILE A 50 10.19 25.89 -1.54
C ILE A 50 11.46 25.43 -2.26
N TYR A 51 11.31 24.38 -3.03
CA TYR A 51 12.32 23.77 -3.88
C TYR A 51 12.26 24.35 -5.29
N GLU A 52 12.97 23.77 -6.22
CA GLU A 52 13.02 24.28 -7.60
C GLU A 52 11.69 24.08 -8.34
N ASP A 53 11.03 22.95 -8.11
CA ASP A 53 9.83 22.49 -8.82
C ASP A 53 8.61 22.29 -7.91
N HIS A 54 8.79 22.24 -6.59
CA HIS A 54 7.71 21.98 -5.64
C HIS A 54 7.87 22.72 -4.32
N PHE A 55 6.83 22.70 -3.50
CA PHE A 55 6.87 23.16 -2.11
C PHE A 55 6.46 22.04 -1.14
N HIS A 56 6.95 22.12 0.09
CA HIS A 56 6.55 21.23 1.17
C HIS A 56 6.55 21.97 2.51
N CYS A 57 5.48 21.84 3.26
CA CYS A 57 5.39 22.33 4.64
C CYS A 57 5.59 21.20 5.64
N TYR A 58 6.67 21.25 6.40
CA TYR A 58 6.95 20.25 7.44
C TYR A 58 6.11 20.45 8.72
N GLY A 59 5.34 21.53 8.81
CA GLY A 59 4.42 21.77 9.92
C GLY A 59 3.04 21.11 9.73
N CYS A 60 2.42 21.30 8.53
CA CYS A 60 1.08 20.76 8.24
C CYS A 60 1.04 19.69 7.14
N GLY A 61 2.19 19.33 6.55
CA GLY A 61 2.29 18.29 5.53
C GLY A 61 1.82 18.70 4.12
N VAL A 62 1.31 19.94 3.94
CA VAL A 62 0.87 20.40 2.62
C VAL A 62 2.06 20.49 1.66
N HIS A 63 1.87 19.97 0.46
CA HIS A 63 2.89 19.96 -0.59
C HIS A 63 2.26 20.05 -1.99
N GLY A 64 3.07 20.33 -2.99
CA GLY A 64 2.62 20.38 -4.38
C GLY A 64 3.49 21.23 -5.28
N ASP A 65 3.11 21.31 -6.56
CA ASP A 65 3.73 22.16 -7.59
C ASP A 65 3.13 23.59 -7.61
N VAL A 66 3.56 24.41 -8.53
CA VAL A 66 3.08 25.79 -8.70
C VAL A 66 1.57 25.86 -8.97
N ILE A 67 1.02 24.87 -9.70
CA ILE A 67 -0.42 24.81 -10.01
C ILE A 67 -1.21 24.48 -8.74
N SER A 68 -0.75 23.48 -7.99
CA SER A 68 -1.32 23.07 -6.72
C SER A 68 -1.31 24.21 -5.70
N PHE A 69 -0.24 25.01 -5.68
CA PHE A 69 -0.13 26.18 -4.81
C PHE A 69 -1.22 27.21 -5.10
N VAL A 70 -1.39 27.61 -6.38
CA VAL A 70 -2.41 28.60 -6.77
C VAL A 70 -3.81 28.07 -6.45
N MET A 71 -4.09 26.80 -6.77
CA MET A 71 -5.37 26.18 -6.44
C MET A 71 -5.69 26.21 -4.96
N GLN A 72 -4.73 25.84 -4.12
CA GLN A 72 -4.94 25.72 -2.67
C GLN A 72 -4.93 27.07 -1.95
N SER A 73 -4.03 27.99 -2.36
CA SER A 73 -3.87 29.29 -1.69
C SER A 73 -4.94 30.30 -2.08
N GLU A 74 -5.61 30.13 -3.22
CA GLU A 74 -6.61 31.07 -3.75
C GLU A 74 -8.01 30.46 -3.88
N GLY A 75 -8.15 29.17 -3.56
CA GLY A 75 -9.42 28.45 -3.71
C GLY A 75 -9.87 28.30 -5.17
N ARG A 76 -8.93 28.40 -6.13
CA ARG A 76 -9.24 28.38 -7.57
C ARG A 76 -9.42 26.96 -8.08
N THR A 77 -10.24 26.83 -9.10
CA THR A 77 -10.32 25.59 -9.87
C THR A 77 -9.04 25.39 -10.72
N PHE A 78 -8.76 24.13 -11.09
CA PHE A 78 -7.60 23.80 -11.94
C PHE A 78 -7.54 24.64 -13.23
N GLY A 79 -8.69 24.84 -13.89
CA GLY A 79 -8.77 25.64 -15.12
C GLY A 79 -8.47 27.13 -14.90
N GLU A 80 -8.89 27.70 -13.78
CA GLU A 80 -8.61 29.09 -13.42
C GLU A 80 -7.14 29.30 -13.05
N ALA A 81 -6.56 28.36 -12.29
CA ALA A 81 -5.15 28.37 -11.95
C ALA A 81 -4.25 28.31 -13.20
N ILE A 82 -4.60 27.44 -14.15
CA ILE A 82 -3.88 27.33 -15.42
C ILE A 82 -3.98 28.63 -16.24
N LYS A 83 -5.16 29.27 -16.30
CA LYS A 83 -5.35 30.53 -17.02
C LYS A 83 -4.47 31.63 -16.48
N GLU A 84 -4.40 31.76 -15.18
CA GLU A 84 -3.58 32.76 -14.51
C GLU A 84 -2.09 32.50 -14.72
N LEU A 85 -1.66 31.26 -14.49
CA LEU A 85 -0.26 30.89 -14.66
C LEU A 85 0.18 31.01 -16.13
N ALA A 86 -0.67 30.66 -17.11
CA ALA A 86 -0.40 30.85 -18.53
C ALA A 86 -0.21 32.33 -18.88
N ALA A 87 -1.06 33.21 -18.37
CA ALA A 87 -0.91 34.65 -18.52
C ALA A 87 0.41 35.16 -17.93
N LEU A 88 0.81 34.64 -16.75
CA LEU A 88 2.09 34.98 -16.13
C LEU A 88 3.31 34.46 -16.91
N ALA A 89 3.17 33.31 -17.54
CA ALA A 89 4.22 32.68 -18.36
C ALA A 89 4.34 33.28 -19.76
N GLY A 90 3.38 34.11 -20.18
CA GLY A 90 3.26 34.59 -21.56
C GLY A 90 2.99 33.43 -22.53
N LEU A 91 2.25 32.41 -22.08
CA LEU A 91 1.85 31.25 -22.88
C LEU A 91 0.41 31.41 -23.35
N ASP A 92 0.19 31.27 -24.63
CA ASP A 92 -1.15 31.16 -25.17
C ASP A 92 -1.76 29.82 -24.75
N ILE A 93 -2.95 29.89 -24.16
CA ILE A 93 -3.69 28.67 -23.80
C ILE A 93 -4.10 28.02 -25.13
N PRO A 94 -3.78 26.71 -25.31
CA PRO A 94 -4.21 26.00 -26.51
C PRO A 94 -5.72 26.16 -26.70
N GLU A 95 -6.13 26.71 -27.83
CA GLU A 95 -7.56 26.79 -28.15
C GLU A 95 -8.14 25.38 -28.13
N GLN A 96 -9.28 25.21 -27.42
CA GLN A 96 -10.04 23.97 -27.45
C GLN A 96 -10.38 23.66 -28.90
N THR A 97 -9.91 22.52 -29.38
CA THR A 97 -10.24 22.09 -30.75
C THR A 97 -11.76 21.97 -30.88
N TYR A 98 -12.26 22.14 -32.11
CA TYR A 98 -13.69 21.95 -32.41
C TYR A 98 -14.18 20.58 -31.92
N LEU A 99 -13.35 19.54 -31.99
CA LEU A 99 -13.61 18.20 -31.49
C LEU A 99 -13.73 18.14 -29.95
N ASP A 100 -12.89 18.91 -29.23
CA ASP A 100 -12.97 18.99 -27.76
C ASP A 100 -14.24 19.70 -27.30
N ARG A 101 -14.66 20.77 -28.00
CA ARG A 101 -15.94 21.46 -27.72
C ARG A 101 -17.12 20.52 -27.96
N GLN A 102 -17.17 19.83 -29.10
CA GLN A 102 -18.21 18.83 -29.38
C GLN A 102 -18.24 17.71 -28.31
N ARG A 103 -17.08 17.21 -27.88
CA ARG A 103 -17.01 16.19 -26.85
C ARG A 103 -17.54 16.68 -25.50
N ILE A 104 -17.25 17.91 -25.12
CA ILE A 104 -17.75 18.52 -23.88
C ILE A 104 -19.27 18.74 -23.96
N GLU A 105 -19.77 19.28 -25.07
CA GLU A 105 -21.21 19.46 -25.30
C GLU A 105 -21.95 18.12 -25.27
N LYS A 106 -21.40 17.10 -25.92
CA LYS A 106 -21.97 15.75 -25.90
C LYS A 106 -21.98 15.16 -24.49
N GLN A 107 -20.91 15.34 -23.70
CA GLN A 107 -20.88 14.90 -22.30
C GLN A 107 -21.95 15.62 -21.46
N HIS A 108 -22.15 16.93 -21.63
CA HIS A 108 -23.20 17.66 -20.95
C HIS A 108 -24.57 17.10 -21.32
N SER A 109 -24.87 16.87 -22.58
CA SER A 109 -26.12 16.27 -23.05
C SER A 109 -26.34 14.87 -22.47
N LEU A 110 -25.29 14.03 -22.34
CA LEU A 110 -25.37 12.71 -21.69
C LEU A 110 -25.70 12.81 -20.20
N TYR A 111 -25.10 13.77 -19.46
CA TYR A 111 -25.46 13.99 -18.05
C TYR A 111 -26.92 14.42 -17.87
N ASP A 112 -27.43 15.26 -18.78
CA ASP A 112 -28.81 15.71 -18.72
C ASP A 112 -29.79 14.55 -18.96
N VAL A 113 -29.49 13.65 -19.91
CA VAL A 113 -30.24 12.42 -20.14
C VAL A 113 -30.21 11.52 -18.90
N MET A 114 -29.03 11.33 -18.29
CA MET A 114 -28.91 10.48 -17.10
C MET A 114 -29.65 11.05 -15.91
N LEU A 115 -29.64 12.37 -15.72
CA LEU A 115 -30.42 13.04 -14.67
C LEU A 115 -31.93 12.88 -14.91
N ALA A 116 -32.38 13.10 -16.13
CA ALA A 116 -33.78 12.91 -16.49
C ALA A 116 -34.25 11.45 -16.30
N ALA A 117 -33.38 10.48 -16.64
CA ALA A 117 -33.66 9.07 -16.42
C ALA A 117 -33.72 8.71 -14.93
N GLN A 118 -32.85 9.28 -14.10
CA GLN A 118 -32.88 9.12 -12.65
C GLN A 118 -34.19 9.65 -12.08
N ASP A 119 -34.64 10.84 -12.51
CA ASP A 119 -35.92 11.44 -12.08
C ASP A 119 -37.11 10.56 -12.47
N TYR A 120 -37.12 10.05 -13.71
CA TYR A 120 -38.15 9.10 -14.16
C TYR A 120 -38.20 7.87 -13.27
N TYR A 121 -37.08 7.19 -13.04
CA TYR A 121 -37.05 5.99 -12.21
C TYR A 121 -37.48 6.25 -10.76
N ARG A 122 -37.07 7.39 -10.19
CA ARG A 122 -37.49 7.79 -8.84
C ARG A 122 -38.99 8.01 -8.76
N LEU A 123 -39.56 8.76 -9.69
CA LEU A 123 -40.98 9.00 -9.75
C LEU A 123 -41.77 7.70 -9.99
N ALA A 124 -41.27 6.82 -10.83
CA ALA A 124 -41.85 5.53 -11.11
C ALA A 124 -41.96 4.62 -9.86
N LEU A 125 -41.04 4.77 -8.88
CA LEU A 125 -41.10 4.02 -7.62
C LEU A 125 -42.32 4.34 -6.77
N ASP A 126 -42.90 5.52 -6.93
CA ASP A 126 -44.11 5.94 -6.20
C ASP A 126 -45.44 5.57 -6.92
N THR A 127 -45.34 4.95 -8.08
CA THR A 127 -46.51 4.48 -8.83
C THR A 127 -47.01 3.10 -8.35
N PRO A 128 -48.27 2.75 -8.58
CA PRO A 128 -48.82 1.43 -8.27
C PRO A 128 -48.05 0.27 -8.96
N LEU A 129 -47.46 0.55 -10.12
CA LEU A 129 -46.67 -0.44 -10.89
C LEU A 129 -45.38 -0.88 -10.15
N ALA A 130 -44.88 -0.04 -9.27
CA ALA A 130 -43.67 -0.33 -8.47
C ALA A 130 -43.97 -1.06 -7.15
N LYS A 131 -45.22 -1.44 -6.87
CA LYS A 131 -45.61 -2.04 -5.57
C LYS A 131 -44.67 -3.14 -5.13
N ALA A 132 -44.36 -4.09 -6.02
CA ALA A 132 -43.44 -5.23 -5.70
C ALA A 132 -42.00 -4.76 -5.44
N GLY A 133 -41.49 -3.79 -6.20
CA GLY A 133 -40.16 -3.22 -5.99
C GLY A 133 -40.05 -2.44 -4.68
N LYS A 134 -41.07 -1.62 -4.37
CA LYS A 134 -41.12 -0.86 -3.11
C LYS A 134 -41.26 -1.77 -1.90
N GLN A 135 -42.08 -2.82 -1.99
CA GLN A 135 -42.20 -3.81 -0.95
C GLN A 135 -40.90 -4.55 -0.70
N TYR A 136 -40.20 -4.98 -1.76
CA TYR A 136 -38.89 -5.58 -1.64
C TYR A 136 -37.89 -4.71 -0.86
N LEU A 137 -37.82 -3.40 -1.15
CA LEU A 137 -36.94 -2.49 -0.44
C LEU A 137 -37.30 -2.38 1.05
N LEU A 138 -38.60 -2.30 1.37
CA LEU A 138 -39.07 -2.26 2.75
C LEU A 138 -38.82 -3.56 3.51
N GLU A 139 -39.01 -4.71 2.87
CA GLU A 139 -38.70 -6.04 3.45
C GLU A 139 -37.20 -6.20 3.72
N ARG A 140 -36.36 -5.60 2.87
CA ARG A 140 -34.92 -5.51 3.12
C ARG A 140 -34.54 -4.53 4.24
N GLY A 141 -35.50 -3.82 4.81
CA GLY A 141 -35.30 -2.88 5.91
C GLY A 141 -34.79 -1.50 5.50
N ILE A 142 -34.90 -1.15 4.20
CA ILE A 142 -34.48 0.17 3.74
C ILE A 142 -35.51 1.22 4.16
N LEU A 143 -35.05 2.30 4.79
CA LEU A 143 -35.89 3.43 5.22
C LEU A 143 -36.23 4.36 4.05
N LYS A 144 -37.33 5.10 4.17
CA LYS A 144 -37.74 6.05 3.13
C LYS A 144 -36.74 7.17 2.89
N GLU A 145 -36.09 7.66 3.95
CA GLU A 145 -35.01 8.65 3.89
C GLU A 145 -33.84 8.15 3.07
N THR A 146 -33.56 6.85 3.17
CA THR A 146 -32.48 6.17 2.41
C THR A 146 -32.85 6.06 0.93
N PHE A 147 -34.16 5.88 0.59
CA PHE A 147 -34.60 5.93 -0.82
C PHE A 147 -34.23 7.26 -1.46
N GLU A 148 -34.47 8.37 -0.75
CA GLU A 148 -34.18 9.72 -1.24
C GLU A 148 -32.64 9.96 -1.29
N THR A 149 -31.91 9.47 -0.31
CA THR A 149 -30.45 9.66 -0.27
C THR A 149 -29.75 8.96 -1.45
N PHE A 150 -30.14 7.72 -1.73
CA PHE A 150 -29.58 6.93 -2.83
C PHE A 150 -30.34 7.11 -4.15
N LYS A 151 -31.41 7.94 -4.19
CA LYS A 151 -32.25 8.18 -5.37
C LYS A 151 -32.78 6.89 -5.99
N LEU A 152 -33.14 5.91 -5.11
CA LEU A 152 -33.62 4.60 -5.56
C LEU A 152 -34.87 4.75 -6.44
N GLY A 153 -35.00 3.88 -7.44
CA GLY A 153 -36.06 3.99 -8.43
C GLY A 153 -36.65 2.65 -8.86
N TRP A 154 -37.61 2.73 -9.76
CA TRP A 154 -38.23 1.60 -10.42
C TRP A 154 -38.14 1.75 -11.94
N SER A 155 -37.74 0.69 -12.64
CA SER A 155 -37.55 0.75 -14.09
C SER A 155 -38.80 0.71 -14.94
N GLY A 156 -39.96 0.44 -14.33
CA GLY A 156 -41.16 0.14 -15.11
C GLY A 156 -41.17 -1.28 -15.68
N ASP A 157 -42.12 -1.55 -16.59
CA ASP A 157 -42.36 -2.85 -17.22
C ASP A 157 -41.61 -3.06 -18.54
N GLY A 158 -40.83 -2.07 -18.96
CA GLY A 158 -40.02 -2.14 -20.21
C GLY A 158 -40.81 -1.90 -21.50
N ARG A 159 -42.04 -1.36 -21.41
CA ARG A 159 -42.89 -1.06 -22.57
C ARG A 159 -42.64 0.31 -23.18
N GLY A 160 -41.48 0.90 -22.95
CA GLY A 160 -41.07 2.15 -23.57
C GLY A 160 -41.42 3.42 -22.79
N GLY A 161 -41.79 3.30 -21.51
CA GLY A 161 -42.17 4.45 -20.66
C GLY A 161 -41.03 5.44 -20.47
N LEU A 162 -39.81 4.95 -20.22
CA LEU A 162 -38.60 5.78 -20.13
C LEU A 162 -38.26 6.44 -21.48
N ILE A 163 -38.34 5.67 -22.58
CA ILE A 163 -38.08 6.18 -23.91
C ILE A 163 -39.03 7.31 -24.27
N HIS A 164 -40.31 7.12 -23.98
CA HIS A 164 -41.33 8.12 -24.24
C HIS A 164 -41.05 9.40 -23.43
N PHE A 165 -40.83 9.27 -22.12
CA PHE A 165 -40.52 10.38 -21.24
C PHE A 165 -39.28 11.18 -21.69
N LEU A 166 -38.19 10.49 -22.08
CA LEU A 166 -36.99 11.17 -22.54
C LEU A 166 -37.18 11.84 -23.90
N LYS A 167 -37.94 11.23 -24.82
CA LYS A 167 -38.30 11.86 -26.11
C LYS A 167 -39.16 13.10 -25.94
N GLU A 168 -40.11 13.13 -24.99
CA GLU A 168 -40.90 14.32 -24.66
C GLU A 168 -40.03 15.47 -24.15
N LYS A 169 -38.90 15.17 -23.50
CA LYS A 169 -37.88 16.14 -23.08
C LYS A 169 -36.92 16.57 -24.23
N GLY A 170 -37.13 16.05 -25.44
CA GLY A 170 -36.34 16.41 -26.63
C GLY A 170 -35.08 15.60 -26.87
N TYR A 171 -34.83 14.52 -26.12
CA TYR A 171 -33.69 13.67 -26.35
C TYR A 171 -33.94 12.65 -27.46
N ASP A 172 -33.03 12.52 -28.41
CA ASP A 172 -33.12 11.54 -29.49
C ASP A 172 -32.75 10.11 -29.00
N LEU A 173 -33.12 9.12 -29.82
CA LEU A 173 -32.92 7.71 -29.47
C LEU A 173 -31.44 7.32 -29.42
N GLU A 174 -30.62 7.98 -30.23
CA GLU A 174 -29.19 7.71 -30.28
C GLU A 174 -28.49 8.16 -28.99
N LEU A 175 -28.76 9.37 -28.53
CA LEU A 175 -28.24 9.89 -27.28
C LEU A 175 -28.70 9.06 -26.07
N ILE A 176 -29.97 8.61 -26.07
CA ILE A 176 -30.53 7.73 -25.03
C ILE A 176 -29.78 6.37 -25.02
N GLY A 177 -29.47 5.84 -26.20
CA GLY A 177 -28.71 4.60 -26.36
C GLY A 177 -27.26 4.74 -25.91
N GLU A 178 -26.59 5.83 -26.31
CA GLU A 178 -25.22 6.14 -25.90
C GLU A 178 -25.09 6.37 -24.38
N ALA A 179 -26.14 6.88 -23.74
CA ALA A 179 -26.22 6.98 -22.29
C ALA A 179 -26.31 5.61 -21.61
N GLY A 180 -26.43 4.50 -22.35
CA GLY A 180 -26.50 3.14 -21.81
C GLY A 180 -27.85 2.76 -21.24
N LEU A 181 -28.94 3.41 -21.68
CA LEU A 181 -30.30 3.16 -21.20
C LEU A 181 -31.07 2.17 -22.08
N LEU A 182 -30.55 1.88 -23.27
CA LEU A 182 -31.17 0.97 -24.23
C LEU A 182 -30.32 -0.28 -24.45
N ARG A 183 -30.98 -1.36 -24.85
CA ARG A 183 -30.30 -2.59 -25.29
C ARG A 183 -29.73 -2.36 -26.69
N LYS A 184 -28.49 -2.77 -26.91
CA LYS A 184 -27.87 -2.75 -28.23
C LYS A 184 -28.36 -3.97 -29.01
N LYS A 185 -29.01 -3.76 -30.17
CA LYS A 185 -29.55 -4.82 -31.01
C LYS A 185 -28.57 -5.21 -32.13
N SER A 186 -27.88 -4.20 -32.69
CA SER A 186 -26.75 -4.32 -33.61
C SER A 186 -25.81 -3.14 -33.43
N GLU A 187 -24.74 -3.03 -34.24
CA GLU A 187 -23.82 -1.89 -34.15
C GLU A 187 -24.50 -0.54 -34.42
N THR A 188 -25.55 -0.54 -35.21
CA THR A 188 -26.27 0.66 -35.67
C THR A 188 -27.70 0.76 -35.17
N GLU A 189 -28.20 -0.22 -34.40
CA GLU A 189 -29.61 -0.27 -33.99
C GLU A 189 -29.77 -0.43 -32.48
N TRP A 190 -30.53 0.47 -31.89
CA TRP A 190 -30.95 0.40 -30.50
C TRP A 190 -32.25 -0.39 -30.35
N GLY A 191 -32.33 -1.24 -29.34
CA GLY A 191 -33.52 -1.99 -28.97
C GLY A 191 -34.40 -1.26 -27.95
N GLY A 192 -35.16 -2.02 -27.19
CA GLY A 192 -35.96 -1.48 -26.07
C GLY A 192 -35.11 -1.12 -24.85
N GLU A 193 -35.77 -0.65 -23.83
CA GLU A 193 -35.17 -0.27 -22.55
C GLU A 193 -34.28 -1.39 -21.97
N LEU A 194 -33.14 -1.00 -21.40
CA LEU A 194 -32.19 -1.94 -20.80
C LEU A 194 -32.76 -2.55 -19.52
N PHE A 195 -33.39 -1.71 -18.69
CA PHE A 195 -33.94 -2.10 -17.40
C PHE A 195 -35.46 -2.23 -17.47
N PHE A 196 -36.00 -3.33 -16.94
CA PHE A 196 -37.43 -3.59 -16.80
C PHE A 196 -37.68 -4.52 -15.61
N ASN A 197 -38.75 -4.30 -14.89
CA ASN A 197 -39.12 -5.00 -13.67
C ASN A 197 -37.97 -5.05 -12.63
N ARG A 198 -37.24 -3.93 -12.52
CA ARG A 198 -36.06 -3.84 -11.65
C ARG A 198 -36.17 -2.66 -10.69
N VAL A 199 -35.74 -2.89 -9.45
CA VAL A 199 -35.34 -1.81 -8.56
C VAL A 199 -34.05 -1.21 -9.11
N ILE A 200 -34.01 0.11 -9.23
CA ILE A 200 -32.90 0.86 -9.80
C ILE A 200 -32.05 1.50 -8.71
N TYR A 201 -30.76 1.33 -8.83
CA TYR A 201 -29.71 1.91 -7.99
C TYR A 201 -28.87 2.84 -8.85
N PRO A 202 -29.10 4.17 -8.77
CA PRO A 202 -28.30 5.13 -9.52
C PRO A 202 -26.83 5.11 -9.05
N ILE A 203 -25.92 5.10 -10.01
CA ILE A 203 -24.48 5.14 -9.79
C ILE A 203 -24.03 6.56 -10.10
N HIS A 204 -23.41 7.21 -9.11
CA HIS A 204 -23.01 8.61 -9.20
C HIS A 204 -21.50 8.78 -9.33
N ASP A 205 -21.08 9.84 -9.99
CA ASP A 205 -19.70 10.30 -9.93
C ASP A 205 -19.41 10.99 -8.57
N ARG A 206 -18.15 11.36 -8.34
CA ARG A 206 -17.73 12.05 -7.08
C ARG A 206 -18.46 13.38 -6.83
N LYS A 207 -19.07 13.98 -7.85
CA LYS A 207 -19.86 15.23 -7.74
C LYS A 207 -21.34 14.96 -7.49
N GLY A 208 -21.75 13.70 -7.36
CA GLY A 208 -23.14 13.30 -7.16
C GLY A 208 -23.99 13.32 -8.44
N ARG A 209 -23.41 13.38 -9.64
CA ARG A 209 -24.14 13.31 -10.91
C ARG A 209 -24.34 11.85 -11.30
N PRO A 210 -25.53 11.43 -11.73
CA PRO A 210 -25.76 10.07 -12.18
C PRO A 210 -24.99 9.81 -13.49
N ILE A 211 -24.27 8.70 -13.53
CA ILE A 211 -23.45 8.27 -14.68
C ILE A 211 -23.81 6.89 -15.21
N ALA A 212 -24.50 6.10 -14.37
CA ALA A 212 -24.95 4.75 -14.72
C ALA A 212 -26.06 4.30 -13.76
N PHE A 213 -26.62 3.14 -14.03
CA PHE A 213 -27.61 2.49 -13.17
C PHE A 213 -27.27 1.02 -12.94
N GLY A 214 -27.52 0.53 -11.74
CA GLY A 214 -27.68 -0.88 -11.43
C GLY A 214 -29.15 -1.24 -11.32
N GLY A 215 -29.55 -2.43 -11.70
CA GLY A 215 -30.93 -2.87 -11.64
C GLY A 215 -31.05 -4.28 -11.08
N ARG A 216 -31.78 -4.45 -9.95
CA ARG A 216 -32.12 -5.76 -9.39
C ARG A 216 -33.51 -6.18 -9.83
N ILE A 217 -33.60 -7.35 -10.48
CA ILE A 217 -34.90 -7.85 -10.95
C ILE A 217 -35.78 -8.25 -9.76
N ILE A 218 -37.07 -7.98 -9.86
CA ILE A 218 -38.11 -8.43 -8.93
C ILE A 218 -38.88 -9.55 -9.62
N GLY A 219 -38.92 -10.73 -9.01
CA GLY A 219 -39.45 -11.97 -9.58
C GLY A 219 -38.39 -12.87 -10.22
N ASP A 220 -38.86 -13.86 -11.00
CA ASP A 220 -38.04 -14.93 -11.60
C ASP A 220 -37.40 -14.47 -12.91
N GLY A 221 -36.29 -13.78 -12.83
CA GLY A 221 -35.57 -13.31 -14.01
C GLY A 221 -34.04 -13.34 -13.83
N GLN A 222 -33.33 -13.45 -14.94
CA GLN A 222 -31.87 -13.41 -14.99
C GLN A 222 -31.37 -12.28 -15.89
N PRO A 223 -30.23 -11.67 -15.60
CA PRO A 223 -29.44 -11.81 -14.37
C PRO A 223 -30.11 -11.13 -13.17
N LYS A 224 -29.88 -11.63 -11.95
CA LYS A 224 -30.41 -11.04 -10.70
C LYS A 224 -30.05 -9.56 -10.58
N TYR A 225 -28.80 -9.21 -10.83
CA TYR A 225 -28.31 -7.85 -10.94
C TYR A 225 -27.80 -7.57 -12.37
N LEU A 226 -28.17 -6.42 -12.90
CA LEU A 226 -27.75 -5.92 -14.20
C LEU A 226 -27.20 -4.50 -14.04
N ASN A 227 -26.04 -4.21 -14.58
CA ASN A 227 -25.44 -2.87 -14.58
C ASN A 227 -25.46 -2.29 -16.00
N SER A 228 -25.48 -0.96 -16.11
CA SER A 228 -25.26 -0.26 -17.37
C SER A 228 -24.01 -0.78 -18.07
N PRO A 229 -23.98 -0.79 -19.41
CA PRO A 229 -22.76 -1.04 -20.18
C PRO A 229 -21.72 0.07 -19.97
N GLU A 230 -20.52 -0.12 -20.49
CA GLU A 230 -19.52 0.96 -20.59
C GLU A 230 -20.08 2.09 -21.47
N THR A 231 -19.91 3.35 -21.05
CA THR A 231 -20.36 4.55 -21.77
C THR A 231 -19.30 5.63 -21.69
N PRO A 232 -19.42 6.74 -22.44
CA PRO A 232 -18.50 7.87 -22.29
C PRO A 232 -18.47 8.50 -20.89
N LEU A 233 -19.52 8.29 -20.08
CA LEU A 233 -19.62 8.77 -18.68
C LEU A 233 -19.21 7.71 -17.67
N PHE A 234 -19.28 6.44 -17.99
CA PHE A 234 -19.20 5.35 -17.03
C PHE A 234 -18.22 4.26 -17.42
N SER A 235 -17.35 3.91 -16.49
CA SER A 235 -16.50 2.73 -16.61
C SER A 235 -16.55 1.94 -15.30
N LYS A 236 -16.95 0.66 -15.39
CA LYS A 236 -17.03 -0.26 -14.24
C LYS A 236 -15.67 -0.39 -13.54
N ARG A 237 -14.59 -0.36 -14.29
CA ARG A 237 -13.23 -0.49 -13.77
C ARG A 237 -12.77 0.71 -12.94
N ARG A 238 -13.41 1.88 -13.10
CA ARG A 238 -13.01 3.16 -12.50
C ARG A 238 -14.09 3.76 -11.60
N THR A 239 -15.19 3.04 -11.39
CA THR A 239 -16.31 3.56 -10.61
C THR A 239 -16.62 2.61 -9.46
N LEU A 240 -16.96 3.18 -8.31
CA LEU A 240 -17.49 2.48 -7.14
C LEU A 240 -18.88 3.03 -6.82
N PHE A 241 -19.81 2.16 -6.45
CA PHE A 241 -21.09 2.58 -5.89
C PHE A 241 -20.87 3.21 -4.51
N GLY A 242 -21.55 4.29 -4.20
CA GLY A 242 -21.39 5.02 -2.94
C GLY A 242 -20.23 6.03 -2.92
N LEU A 243 -19.43 6.13 -4.00
CA LEU A 243 -18.24 6.99 -4.06
C LEU A 243 -18.54 8.49 -3.80
N ASN A 244 -19.74 8.96 -4.19
CA ASN A 244 -20.20 10.33 -3.96
C ASN A 244 -20.37 10.66 -2.46
N HIS A 245 -20.65 9.66 -1.63
CA HIS A 245 -20.84 9.86 -0.19
C HIS A 245 -19.53 10.03 0.57
N LEU A 246 -18.39 9.58 0.02
CA LEU A 246 -17.07 9.71 0.67
C LEU A 246 -16.67 11.16 0.94
N SER A 247 -17.14 12.12 0.14
CA SER A 247 -16.85 13.54 0.35
C SER A 247 -17.44 14.08 1.66
N SER A 248 -18.53 13.48 2.15
CA SER A 248 -19.18 13.87 3.41
C SER A 248 -18.44 13.41 4.67
N LEU A 249 -17.52 12.45 4.56
CA LEU A 249 -16.74 11.91 5.69
C LEU A 249 -15.89 13.00 6.36
N PHE A 250 -15.30 13.89 5.57
CA PHE A 250 -14.41 14.94 6.06
C PHE A 250 -15.12 16.08 6.79
N VAL A 251 -16.44 16.18 6.67
CA VAL A 251 -17.26 17.25 7.28
C VAL A 251 -17.78 16.85 8.67
N ARG A 252 -17.82 15.56 8.97
CA ARG A 252 -18.40 15.02 10.21
C ARG A 252 -17.37 14.93 11.32
N LYS A 253 -17.12 16.02 12.03
CA LYS A 253 -16.17 16.07 13.16
C LYS A 253 -16.73 15.56 14.49
N GLU A 254 -18.03 15.39 14.63
CA GLU A 254 -18.71 15.07 15.88
C GLU A 254 -19.04 13.57 16.07
N VAL A 255 -18.68 12.72 15.09
CA VAL A 255 -18.98 11.29 15.10
C VAL A 255 -17.69 10.52 15.44
N ASP A 256 -17.82 9.38 16.12
CA ASP A 256 -16.69 8.46 16.35
C ASP A 256 -15.94 8.23 15.03
N PRO A 257 -14.62 8.45 15.00
CA PRO A 257 -13.79 8.29 13.79
C PRO A 257 -13.98 6.94 13.09
N LEU A 258 -14.35 5.88 13.81
CA LEU A 258 -14.59 4.56 13.24
C LEU A 258 -15.78 4.53 12.27
N TYR A 259 -16.80 5.37 12.46
CA TYR A 259 -17.90 5.52 11.49
C TYR A 259 -17.45 6.15 10.16
N ASN A 260 -16.30 6.84 10.15
CA ASN A 260 -15.70 7.44 8.97
C ASN A 260 -14.74 6.48 8.25
N THR A 261 -14.65 5.21 8.67
CA THR A 261 -13.85 4.20 7.98
C THR A 261 -14.36 4.01 6.56
N VAL A 262 -13.44 4.02 5.59
CA VAL A 262 -13.76 3.66 4.20
C VAL A 262 -13.82 2.14 4.11
N LEU A 263 -15.04 1.63 3.87
CA LEU A 263 -15.36 0.20 3.80
C LEU A 263 -15.62 -0.19 2.35
N VAL A 264 -14.95 -1.21 1.84
CA VAL A 264 -15.21 -1.79 0.52
C VAL A 264 -15.97 -3.09 0.73
N VAL A 265 -17.20 -3.16 0.21
CA VAL A 265 -18.09 -4.31 0.33
C VAL A 265 -18.48 -4.86 -1.05
N GLU A 266 -19.24 -5.96 -1.13
CA GLU A 266 -19.49 -6.63 -2.41
C GLU A 266 -20.63 -6.02 -3.22
N GLY A 267 -21.69 -5.53 -2.57
CA GLY A 267 -22.94 -5.19 -3.24
C GLY A 267 -23.56 -3.87 -2.86
N TYR A 268 -24.61 -3.50 -3.65
CA TYR A 268 -25.41 -2.30 -3.41
C TYR A 268 -26.09 -2.29 -2.06
N MET A 269 -26.61 -3.46 -1.66
CA MET A 269 -27.38 -3.58 -0.42
C MET A 269 -26.49 -3.41 0.80
N ASP A 270 -25.28 -3.94 0.75
CA ASP A 270 -24.30 -3.81 1.84
C ASP A 270 -23.93 -2.34 2.06
N VAL A 271 -23.66 -1.60 0.95
CA VAL A 271 -23.39 -0.16 1.02
C VAL A 271 -24.56 0.59 1.65
N ILE A 272 -25.80 0.30 1.20
CA ILE A 272 -26.99 1.01 1.67
C ILE A 272 -27.25 0.68 3.15
N ALA A 273 -27.14 -0.59 3.55
CA ALA A 273 -27.35 -1.03 4.92
C ALA A 273 -26.32 -0.42 5.88
N LEU A 274 -25.04 -0.43 5.50
CA LEU A 274 -23.98 0.21 6.27
C LEU A 274 -24.16 1.72 6.36
N TYR A 275 -24.53 2.38 5.25
CA TYR A 275 -24.82 3.81 5.25
C TYR A 275 -25.95 4.15 6.24
N GLN A 276 -27.04 3.37 6.20
CA GLN A 276 -28.18 3.53 7.10
C GLN A 276 -27.82 3.30 8.57
N ALA A 277 -26.82 2.45 8.83
CA ALA A 277 -26.26 2.20 10.16
C ALA A 277 -25.24 3.27 10.60
N GLY A 278 -24.98 4.30 9.78
CA GLY A 278 -24.06 5.39 10.09
C GLY A 278 -22.70 5.34 9.42
N PHE A 279 -22.35 4.21 8.76
CA PHE A 279 -21.07 4.05 8.05
C PHE A 279 -21.13 4.62 6.63
N HIS A 280 -20.97 5.93 6.52
CA HIS A 280 -21.12 6.65 5.25
C HIS A 280 -19.91 6.47 4.30
N GLY A 281 -18.87 5.79 4.77
CA GLY A 281 -17.69 5.43 3.98
C GLY A 281 -17.80 4.13 3.20
N ALA A 282 -18.96 3.48 3.19
CA ALA A 282 -19.16 2.22 2.49
C ALA A 282 -19.25 2.44 0.97
N VAL A 283 -18.52 1.61 0.20
CA VAL A 283 -18.51 1.59 -1.27
C VAL A 283 -18.45 0.16 -1.79
N ALA A 284 -18.90 -0.06 -3.03
CA ALA A 284 -18.83 -1.38 -3.65
C ALA A 284 -18.39 -1.31 -5.13
N PRO A 285 -17.64 -2.31 -5.62
CA PRO A 285 -17.44 -2.56 -7.04
C PRO A 285 -18.76 -2.88 -7.75
N LEU A 286 -18.76 -2.80 -9.08
CA LEU A 286 -20.00 -2.89 -9.87
C LEU A 286 -20.13 -4.24 -10.59
N GLY A 287 -20.18 -5.33 -9.83
CA GLY A 287 -20.30 -6.70 -10.36
C GLY A 287 -19.00 -7.22 -10.97
N THR A 288 -17.87 -6.68 -10.54
CA THR A 288 -16.51 -7.09 -10.89
C THR A 288 -15.67 -7.14 -9.62
N ALA A 289 -14.56 -7.87 -9.64
CA ALA A 289 -13.57 -7.77 -8.57
C ALA A 289 -13.02 -6.33 -8.46
N LEU A 290 -12.52 -5.97 -7.28
CA LEU A 290 -11.90 -4.66 -7.03
C LEU A 290 -10.64 -4.50 -7.91
N THR A 291 -10.61 -3.43 -8.70
CA THR A 291 -9.53 -3.16 -9.66
C THR A 291 -8.46 -2.23 -9.12
N LYS A 292 -7.27 -2.23 -9.73
CA LYS A 292 -6.18 -1.28 -9.43
C LYS A 292 -6.61 0.18 -9.55
N ASP A 293 -7.40 0.51 -10.58
CA ASP A 293 -7.94 1.87 -10.77
C ASP A 293 -8.85 2.29 -9.59
N GLN A 294 -9.70 1.36 -9.11
CA GLN A 294 -10.58 1.59 -7.97
C GLN A 294 -9.79 1.71 -6.65
N MET A 295 -8.76 0.88 -6.45
CA MET A 295 -7.85 1.01 -5.30
C MET A 295 -7.17 2.39 -5.29
N GLY A 296 -6.67 2.84 -6.44
CA GLY A 296 -6.10 4.18 -6.58
C GLY A 296 -7.09 5.32 -6.29
N LEU A 297 -8.39 5.12 -6.54
CA LEU A 297 -9.43 6.09 -6.13
C LEU A 297 -9.63 6.11 -4.61
N LEU A 298 -9.62 4.94 -3.96
CA LEU A 298 -9.76 4.81 -2.51
C LEU A 298 -8.57 5.42 -1.77
N TRP A 299 -7.35 5.20 -2.24
CA TRP A 299 -6.14 5.75 -1.67
C TRP A 299 -6.03 7.28 -1.76
N ARG A 300 -6.80 7.92 -2.64
CA ARG A 300 -6.95 9.40 -2.62
C ARG A 300 -7.85 9.89 -1.48
N VAL A 301 -8.56 9.00 -0.81
CA VAL A 301 -9.48 9.31 0.29
C VAL A 301 -8.88 8.87 1.62
N THR A 302 -8.31 7.68 1.68
CA THR A 302 -7.67 7.10 2.86
C THR A 302 -6.50 6.22 2.44
N PRO A 303 -5.35 6.24 3.17
CA PRO A 303 -4.24 5.35 2.88
C PRO A 303 -4.54 3.88 3.19
N GLU A 304 -5.56 3.60 4.01
CA GLU A 304 -5.85 2.27 4.57
C GLU A 304 -7.34 1.91 4.46
N PRO A 305 -7.92 1.75 3.26
CA PRO A 305 -9.29 1.28 3.14
C PRO A 305 -9.43 -0.14 3.70
N VAL A 306 -10.62 -0.45 4.22
CA VAL A 306 -10.93 -1.76 4.81
C VAL A 306 -11.84 -2.53 3.88
N LEU A 307 -11.41 -3.68 3.41
CA LEU A 307 -12.20 -4.59 2.61
C LEU A 307 -12.98 -5.52 3.55
N CYS A 308 -14.31 -5.46 3.46
CA CYS A 308 -15.23 -6.26 4.27
C CYS A 308 -16.07 -7.11 3.31
N PHE A 309 -15.66 -8.35 3.12
CA PHE A 309 -16.32 -9.31 2.25
C PHE A 309 -17.14 -10.33 3.08
N ASP A 310 -18.02 -11.03 2.39
CA ASP A 310 -18.89 -12.05 2.99
C ASP A 310 -18.05 -13.12 3.70
N GLY A 311 -18.57 -13.68 4.80
CA GLY A 311 -17.91 -14.72 5.58
C GLY A 311 -17.97 -16.11 4.94
N ASP A 312 -18.05 -16.20 3.61
CA ASP A 312 -18.15 -17.43 2.85
C ASP A 312 -16.91 -17.70 1.96
N ARG A 313 -16.95 -18.83 1.23
CA ARG A 313 -15.86 -19.20 0.30
C ARG A 313 -15.67 -18.20 -0.85
N ALA A 314 -16.75 -17.56 -1.32
CA ALA A 314 -16.68 -16.59 -2.41
C ALA A 314 -16.02 -15.30 -1.94
N GLY A 315 -16.39 -14.80 -0.76
CA GLY A 315 -15.77 -13.64 -0.13
C GLY A 315 -14.27 -13.85 0.16
N HIS A 316 -13.87 -15.05 0.63
CA HIS A 316 -12.45 -15.38 0.79
C HIS A 316 -11.67 -15.37 -0.54
N LYS A 317 -12.29 -15.85 -1.62
CA LYS A 317 -11.67 -15.80 -2.97
C LYS A 317 -11.58 -14.37 -3.48
N ALA A 318 -12.61 -13.55 -3.26
CA ALA A 318 -12.61 -12.14 -3.62
C ALA A 318 -11.52 -11.36 -2.84
N MET A 319 -11.36 -11.67 -1.55
CA MET A 319 -10.31 -11.12 -0.69
C MET A 319 -8.91 -11.45 -1.22
N LEU A 320 -8.65 -12.72 -1.55
CA LEU A 320 -7.35 -13.13 -2.10
C LEU A 320 -7.07 -12.42 -3.43
N HIS A 321 -8.07 -12.34 -4.32
CA HIS A 321 -7.92 -11.66 -5.60
C HIS A 321 -7.60 -10.16 -5.40
N ALA A 322 -8.33 -9.48 -4.51
CA ALA A 322 -8.06 -8.07 -4.20
C ALA A 322 -6.65 -7.88 -3.61
N ALA A 323 -6.21 -8.80 -2.75
CA ALA A 323 -4.86 -8.80 -2.21
C ALA A 323 -3.81 -8.94 -3.33
N GLU A 324 -3.93 -9.95 -4.20
CA GLU A 324 -3.01 -10.20 -5.32
C GLU A 324 -2.95 -9.01 -6.30
N GLU A 325 -4.11 -8.42 -6.66
CA GLU A 325 -4.19 -7.24 -7.53
C GLU A 325 -3.54 -5.99 -6.89
N SER A 326 -3.53 -5.88 -5.56
CA SER A 326 -2.94 -4.74 -4.86
C SER A 326 -1.41 -4.78 -4.79
N LEU A 327 -0.81 -5.98 -4.73
CA LEU A 327 0.62 -6.15 -4.49
C LEU A 327 1.53 -5.30 -5.40
N PRO A 328 1.33 -5.25 -6.75
CA PRO A 328 2.21 -4.50 -7.63
C PRO A 328 2.13 -2.98 -7.43
N ILE A 329 1.02 -2.48 -6.85
CA ILE A 329 0.76 -1.04 -6.71
C ILE A 329 0.86 -0.55 -5.26
N LEU A 330 1.26 -1.43 -4.33
CA LEU A 330 1.50 -1.06 -2.94
C LEU A 330 2.70 -0.12 -2.80
N THR A 331 2.59 0.81 -1.87
CA THR A 331 3.67 1.70 -1.47
C THR A 331 3.80 1.71 0.05
N SER A 332 4.85 2.33 0.58
CA SER A 332 4.99 2.52 2.03
C SER A 332 3.87 3.37 2.65
N GLU A 333 3.13 4.15 1.85
CA GLU A 333 2.07 5.05 2.29
C GLU A 333 0.67 4.46 2.11
N HIS A 334 0.50 3.42 1.26
CA HIS A 334 -0.80 2.87 0.89
C HIS A 334 -0.85 1.37 1.12
N THR A 335 -1.88 0.92 1.82
CA THR A 335 -2.15 -0.50 2.06
C THR A 335 -3.64 -0.82 1.98
N LEU A 336 -3.99 -2.07 2.20
CA LEU A 336 -5.36 -2.54 2.39
C LEU A 336 -5.46 -3.23 3.75
N ASN A 337 -6.61 -3.09 4.39
CA ASN A 337 -6.96 -3.90 5.55
C ASN A 337 -8.16 -4.79 5.21
N PHE A 338 -8.32 -5.86 5.96
CA PHE A 338 -9.36 -6.87 5.72
C PHE A 338 -10.15 -7.09 6.99
N LEU A 339 -11.46 -7.10 6.86
CA LEU A 339 -12.41 -7.43 7.92
C LEU A 339 -13.23 -8.65 7.49
N THR A 340 -13.10 -9.73 8.24
CA THR A 340 -13.87 -10.95 7.99
C THR A 340 -15.09 -10.97 8.89
N LEU A 341 -16.26 -11.15 8.32
CA LEU A 341 -17.51 -11.34 9.04
C LEU A 341 -17.66 -12.79 9.52
N PRO A 342 -18.54 -13.05 10.50
CA PRO A 342 -18.88 -14.41 10.89
C PRO A 342 -19.41 -15.23 9.71
N GLU A 343 -19.21 -16.53 9.76
CA GLU A 343 -19.63 -17.44 8.69
C GLU A 343 -21.13 -17.33 8.38
N GLY A 344 -21.47 -17.14 7.11
CA GLY A 344 -22.83 -16.98 6.62
C GLY A 344 -23.44 -15.59 6.77
N GLU A 345 -22.71 -14.62 7.28
CA GLU A 345 -23.15 -13.22 7.36
C GLU A 345 -22.51 -12.38 6.24
N ASP A 346 -23.31 -11.49 5.66
CA ASP A 346 -22.89 -10.35 4.85
C ASP A 346 -23.06 -9.04 5.64
N PRO A 347 -22.53 -7.89 5.18
CA PRO A 347 -22.68 -6.63 5.90
C PRO A 347 -24.13 -6.20 6.13
N ASP A 348 -25.04 -6.45 5.17
CA ASP A 348 -26.48 -6.14 5.27
C ASP A 348 -27.15 -6.99 6.36
N SER A 349 -26.97 -8.30 6.33
CA SER A 349 -27.52 -9.22 7.33
C SER A 349 -26.94 -8.97 8.72
N PHE A 350 -25.64 -8.75 8.82
CA PHE A 350 -24.99 -8.50 10.10
C PHE A 350 -25.54 -7.23 10.80
N VAL A 351 -25.60 -6.11 10.06
CA VAL A 351 -26.12 -4.85 10.62
C VAL A 351 -27.59 -4.95 10.97
N LYS A 352 -28.39 -5.65 10.16
CA LYS A 352 -29.81 -5.88 10.41
C LYS A 352 -30.06 -6.72 11.66
N ASN A 353 -29.23 -7.76 11.88
CA ASN A 353 -29.39 -8.69 12.99
C ASN A 353 -28.79 -8.17 14.30
N GLN A 354 -27.63 -7.51 14.24
CA GLN A 354 -26.81 -7.18 15.41
C GLN A 354 -26.65 -5.65 15.63
N GLY A 355 -27.03 -4.85 14.64
CA GLY A 355 -26.97 -3.38 14.71
C GLY A 355 -25.60 -2.79 14.37
N GLY A 356 -25.60 -1.47 14.11
CA GLY A 356 -24.39 -0.73 13.73
C GLY A 356 -23.32 -0.68 14.82
N GLU A 357 -23.69 -0.64 16.11
CA GLU A 357 -22.74 -0.66 17.21
C GLU A 357 -21.96 -1.98 17.32
N ALA A 358 -22.59 -3.10 16.98
CA ALA A 358 -21.91 -4.39 16.92
C ALA A 358 -20.90 -4.42 15.77
N PHE A 359 -21.25 -3.85 14.61
CA PHE A 359 -20.35 -3.72 13.47
C PHE A 359 -19.18 -2.79 13.79
N LEU A 360 -19.42 -1.67 14.48
CA LEU A 360 -18.39 -0.74 14.93
C LEU A 360 -17.30 -1.45 15.76
N LYS A 361 -17.69 -2.39 16.63
CA LYS A 361 -16.76 -3.19 17.45
C LYS A 361 -15.93 -4.20 16.64
N LEU A 362 -16.30 -4.49 15.41
CA LEU A 362 -15.52 -5.35 14.51
C LEU A 362 -14.39 -4.59 13.81
N ILE A 363 -14.57 -3.31 13.49
CA ILE A 363 -13.59 -2.52 12.73
C ILE A 363 -12.17 -2.57 13.34
N PRO A 364 -11.98 -2.45 14.67
CA PRO A 364 -10.64 -2.59 15.27
C PRO A 364 -10.01 -3.98 15.11
N LYS A 365 -10.80 -5.01 14.77
CA LYS A 365 -10.32 -6.38 14.54
C LYS A 365 -9.86 -6.63 13.10
N LYS A 366 -9.81 -5.56 12.28
CA LYS A 366 -9.31 -5.64 10.91
C LYS A 366 -7.89 -6.23 10.88
N GLN A 367 -7.62 -7.06 9.90
CA GLN A 367 -6.32 -7.67 9.66
C GLN A 367 -5.53 -6.84 8.63
N SER A 368 -4.22 -6.77 8.77
CA SER A 368 -3.35 -6.20 7.74
C SER A 368 -3.39 -7.06 6.47
N LEU A 369 -3.04 -6.47 5.33
CA LEU A 369 -2.89 -7.22 4.07
C LEU A 369 -1.94 -8.41 4.21
N CYS A 370 -0.81 -8.22 4.90
CA CYS A 370 0.16 -9.29 5.14
C CYS A 370 -0.43 -10.44 5.97
N ASP A 371 -1.24 -10.12 7.01
CA ASP A 371 -1.93 -11.09 7.85
C ASP A 371 -2.97 -11.89 7.07
N ALA A 372 -3.82 -11.19 6.32
CA ALA A 372 -4.87 -11.78 5.52
C ALA A 372 -4.31 -12.73 4.45
N VAL A 373 -3.29 -12.28 3.71
CA VAL A 373 -2.62 -13.11 2.69
C VAL A 373 -2.01 -14.35 3.32
N TYR A 374 -1.27 -14.20 4.43
CA TYR A 374 -0.69 -15.36 5.12
C TYR A 374 -1.78 -16.34 5.58
N GLY A 375 -2.84 -15.86 6.23
CA GLY A 375 -3.95 -16.67 6.71
C GLY A 375 -4.60 -17.48 5.59
N ILE A 376 -4.91 -16.83 4.45
CA ILE A 376 -5.58 -17.48 3.32
C ILE A 376 -4.69 -18.55 2.68
N VAL A 377 -3.41 -18.27 2.41
CA VAL A 377 -2.53 -19.21 1.71
C VAL A 377 -2.04 -20.35 2.59
N SER A 378 -2.05 -20.19 3.92
CA SER A 378 -1.64 -21.21 4.89
C SER A 378 -2.80 -22.07 5.40
N ALA A 379 -4.05 -21.67 5.18
CA ALA A 379 -5.25 -22.28 5.80
C ALA A 379 -5.42 -23.80 5.55
N HIS A 380 -4.93 -24.31 4.41
CA HIS A 380 -5.12 -25.72 4.02
C HIS A 380 -3.81 -26.51 3.88
N VAL A 381 -2.72 -26.00 4.48
CA VAL A 381 -1.41 -26.65 4.39
C VAL A 381 -1.29 -27.68 5.52
N ASP A 382 -1.05 -28.96 5.16
CA ASP A 382 -0.75 -30.00 6.13
C ASP A 382 0.64 -29.74 6.74
N ILE A 383 0.65 -29.50 8.06
CA ILE A 383 1.86 -29.25 8.85
C ILE A 383 2.86 -30.41 8.74
N LYS A 384 2.40 -31.65 8.52
CA LYS A 384 3.23 -32.85 8.48
C LYS A 384 3.87 -33.10 7.11
N SER A 385 3.32 -32.53 6.00
CA SER A 385 3.87 -32.73 4.65
C SER A 385 5.01 -31.75 4.35
N PRO A 386 6.25 -32.24 4.16
CA PRO A 386 7.39 -31.41 3.76
C PRO A 386 7.16 -30.72 2.41
N GLU A 387 6.51 -31.39 1.46
CA GLU A 387 6.22 -30.88 0.12
C GLU A 387 5.25 -29.69 0.18
N GLN A 388 4.19 -29.80 0.99
CA GLN A 388 3.22 -28.72 1.16
C GLN A 388 3.85 -27.51 1.88
N ARG A 389 4.71 -27.74 2.86
CA ARG A 389 5.46 -26.66 3.52
C ARG A 389 6.42 -25.96 2.54
N ALA A 390 7.15 -26.73 1.72
CA ALA A 390 8.03 -26.17 0.70
C ALA A 390 7.25 -25.36 -0.34
N ALA A 391 6.10 -25.89 -0.81
CA ALA A 391 5.21 -25.18 -1.73
C ALA A 391 4.67 -23.87 -1.13
N LEU A 392 4.24 -23.89 0.14
CA LEU A 392 3.79 -22.70 0.86
C LEU A 392 4.92 -21.66 0.93
N LYS A 393 6.12 -22.07 1.36
CA LYS A 393 7.28 -21.15 1.45
C LYS A 393 7.57 -20.49 0.11
N THR A 394 7.59 -21.26 -0.97
CA THR A 394 7.80 -20.75 -2.34
C THR A 394 6.71 -19.74 -2.71
N ARG A 395 5.45 -20.05 -2.41
CA ARG A 395 4.32 -19.16 -2.68
C ARG A 395 4.42 -17.84 -1.90
N LEU A 396 4.79 -17.89 -0.62
CA LEU A 396 4.99 -16.69 0.22
C LEU A 396 6.11 -15.79 -0.33
N ILE A 397 7.20 -16.38 -0.80
CA ILE A 397 8.30 -15.65 -1.45
C ILE A 397 7.81 -15.01 -2.75
N SER A 398 7.09 -15.76 -3.59
CA SER A 398 6.53 -15.25 -4.84
C SER A 398 5.58 -14.08 -4.60
N ILE A 399 4.71 -14.16 -3.61
CA ILE A 399 3.79 -13.07 -3.23
C ILE A 399 4.57 -11.79 -2.91
N ALA A 400 5.60 -11.88 -2.09
CA ALA A 400 6.43 -10.72 -1.76
C ALA A 400 7.14 -10.14 -2.98
N GLN A 401 7.56 -10.98 -3.94
CA GLN A 401 8.21 -10.55 -5.19
C GLN A 401 7.29 -9.80 -6.15
N HIS A 402 5.96 -9.94 -6.02
CA HIS A 402 5.00 -9.19 -6.83
C HIS A 402 4.85 -7.72 -6.40
N ILE A 403 5.45 -7.33 -5.28
CA ILE A 403 5.49 -5.94 -4.82
C ILE A 403 6.61 -5.20 -5.57
N ASP A 404 6.25 -4.16 -6.33
CA ASP A 404 7.20 -3.39 -7.15
C ASP A 404 8.18 -2.57 -6.29
N ASP A 405 7.72 -2.04 -5.15
CA ASP A 405 8.57 -1.37 -4.16
C ASP A 405 9.53 -2.37 -3.52
N LYS A 406 10.84 -2.21 -3.80
CA LYS A 406 11.88 -3.14 -3.37
C LYS A 406 12.08 -3.18 -1.85
N ILE A 407 11.84 -2.07 -1.15
CA ILE A 407 11.98 -2.01 0.32
C ILE A 407 10.78 -2.74 0.94
N LEU A 408 9.58 -2.42 0.49
CA LEU A 408 8.35 -3.04 0.96
C LEU A 408 8.33 -4.56 0.65
N SER A 409 8.78 -4.96 -0.55
CA SER A 409 8.93 -6.36 -0.95
C SER A 409 9.81 -7.16 0.01
N LYS A 410 10.97 -6.60 0.42
CA LYS A 410 11.86 -7.23 1.41
C LYS A 410 11.19 -7.37 2.78
N GLU A 411 10.47 -6.36 3.25
CA GLU A 411 9.76 -6.41 4.53
C GLU A 411 8.61 -7.41 4.51
N TYR A 412 7.81 -7.47 3.44
CA TYR A 412 6.77 -8.49 3.28
C TYR A 412 7.37 -9.89 3.29
N ARG A 413 8.45 -10.12 2.54
CA ARG A 413 9.14 -11.41 2.53
C ARG A 413 9.61 -11.79 3.93
N ARG A 414 10.21 -10.88 4.68
CA ARG A 414 10.66 -11.12 6.05
C ARG A 414 9.50 -11.52 6.96
N ILE A 415 8.43 -10.72 7.01
CA ILE A 415 7.29 -10.96 7.89
C ILE A 415 6.57 -12.28 7.53
N LEU A 416 6.33 -12.54 6.23
CA LEU A 416 5.67 -13.77 5.77
C LEU A 416 6.49 -15.03 6.13
N LEU A 417 7.81 -14.97 5.98
CA LEU A 417 8.69 -16.08 6.35
C LEU A 417 8.80 -16.23 7.87
N ASP A 418 8.85 -15.15 8.64
CA ASP A 418 8.85 -15.22 10.12
C ASP A 418 7.60 -15.93 10.62
N ARG A 419 6.40 -15.63 10.07
CA ARG A 419 5.14 -16.32 10.40
C ARG A 419 5.18 -17.79 10.00
N PHE A 420 5.71 -18.09 8.81
CA PHE A 420 5.91 -19.46 8.35
C PHE A 420 6.77 -20.25 9.35
N TYR A 421 7.90 -19.70 9.78
CA TYR A 421 8.78 -20.37 10.75
C TYR A 421 8.15 -20.48 12.13
N GLN A 422 7.39 -19.48 12.58
CA GLN A 422 6.67 -19.55 13.84
C GLN A 422 5.59 -20.65 13.86
N GLN A 423 4.88 -20.82 12.74
CA GLN A 423 3.81 -21.80 12.63
C GLN A 423 4.33 -23.23 12.47
N PHE A 424 5.32 -23.44 11.61
CA PHE A 424 5.78 -24.79 11.22
C PHE A 424 7.03 -25.26 11.96
N TYR A 425 7.77 -24.35 12.56
CA TYR A 425 8.97 -24.61 13.33
C TYR A 425 8.95 -23.83 14.64
N PRO A 426 7.92 -24.03 15.49
CA PRO A 426 7.89 -23.39 16.79
C PRO A 426 9.16 -23.78 17.54
N LYS A 427 9.86 -22.80 18.11
CA LYS A 427 11.03 -23.09 18.96
C LYS A 427 10.53 -24.03 20.04
N ALA A 428 10.87 -25.31 19.94
CA ALA A 428 10.63 -26.26 21.00
C ALA A 428 11.33 -25.70 22.23
N ASP A 429 10.58 -25.59 23.34
CA ASP A 429 11.13 -25.32 24.66
C ASP A 429 12.18 -26.41 24.98
N ARG A 430 13.45 -26.13 24.64
CA ARG A 430 14.58 -27.00 24.99
C ARG A 430 14.99 -26.88 26.46
N TYR A 431 14.16 -26.22 27.26
CA TYR A 431 14.33 -26.20 28.73
C TYR A 431 12.99 -26.56 29.39
N GLY A 432 12.76 -27.87 29.55
CA GLY A 432 11.83 -28.35 30.54
C GLY A 432 12.37 -27.96 31.93
N THR A 433 11.65 -27.13 32.64
CA THR A 433 11.32 -27.30 34.08
C THR A 433 10.68 -26.03 34.65
N PHE A 434 9.49 -26.24 35.24
CA PHE A 434 8.87 -25.46 36.31
C PHE A 434 8.83 -23.92 36.23
N ALA A 435 7.72 -23.37 35.75
CA ALA A 435 7.27 -22.07 36.25
C ALA A 435 5.73 -22.06 36.36
N LYS A 436 5.28 -21.78 37.57
CA LYS A 436 3.89 -21.54 37.95
C LYS A 436 3.27 -20.40 37.17
N LYS A 437 1.97 -20.54 36.83
CA LYS A 437 1.07 -19.46 36.38
C LYS A 437 1.21 -18.24 37.29
N THR A 438 1.53 -17.11 36.67
CA THR A 438 1.14 -15.80 37.16
C THR A 438 0.84 -14.90 35.96
N ASP A 439 -0.38 -14.37 35.93
CA ASP A 439 -0.83 -13.34 35.03
C ASP A 439 0.05 -12.09 35.13
N VAL A 440 0.66 -11.67 34.03
CA VAL A 440 1.25 -10.31 33.94
C VAL A 440 1.19 -9.83 32.50
N ASN A 441 0.50 -8.73 32.31
CA ASN A 441 0.50 -7.73 31.24
C ASN A 441 1.46 -7.91 30.05
N LEU A 442 0.86 -8.04 28.86
CA LEU A 442 1.51 -8.28 27.57
C LEU A 442 1.92 -6.98 26.82
N SER A 443 2.33 -5.93 27.50
CA SER A 443 2.67 -4.68 26.82
C SER A 443 4.14 -4.23 26.89
N ASN A 444 5.06 -5.03 27.51
CA ASN A 444 6.46 -4.62 27.59
C ASN A 444 7.45 -5.80 27.60
N ARG A 445 7.41 -6.66 26.56
CA ARG A 445 8.50 -7.59 26.28
C ARG A 445 8.86 -7.57 24.79
N ILE A 446 9.38 -6.48 24.29
CA ILE A 446 10.51 -6.56 23.37
C ILE A 446 11.63 -7.15 24.25
N GLN A 447 11.84 -8.48 24.17
CA GLN A 447 13.02 -9.09 24.74
C GLN A 447 14.22 -8.33 24.18
N LYS A 448 14.98 -7.67 25.04
CA LYS A 448 16.39 -7.42 24.77
C LYS A 448 16.97 -8.78 24.42
N ILE A 449 17.10 -9.06 23.13
CA ILE A 449 17.97 -10.14 22.65
C ILE A 449 19.32 -9.76 23.23
N ASP A 450 19.87 -10.65 24.08
CA ASP A 450 21.08 -10.35 24.82
C ASP A 450 22.17 -10.05 23.80
N LYS A 451 22.63 -8.80 23.72
CA LYS A 451 23.64 -8.33 22.78
C LYS A 451 24.88 -9.20 22.87
N GLU A 452 25.22 -9.65 24.09
CA GLU A 452 26.35 -10.55 24.34
C GLU A 452 26.19 -11.91 23.64
N GLN A 453 24.98 -12.47 23.54
CA GLN A 453 24.77 -13.74 22.82
C GLN A 453 24.91 -13.57 21.29
N ILE A 454 24.48 -12.44 20.74
CA ILE A 454 24.64 -12.16 19.32
C ILE A 454 26.11 -11.96 18.96
N ASP A 455 26.82 -11.18 19.75
CA ASP A 455 28.22 -10.91 19.54
C ASP A 455 29.06 -12.19 19.73
N TYR A 456 28.71 -13.05 20.68
CA TYR A 456 29.31 -14.37 20.85
C TYR A 456 29.19 -15.24 19.58
N LYS A 457 28.01 -15.30 18.98
CA LYS A 457 27.78 -16.04 17.72
C LYS A 457 28.58 -15.49 16.55
N ARG A 458 28.66 -14.17 16.43
CA ARG A 458 29.47 -13.50 15.39
C ARG A 458 30.95 -13.81 15.54
N ILE A 459 31.45 -13.83 16.77
CA ILE A 459 32.83 -14.23 17.09
C ILE A 459 33.06 -15.69 16.66
N CYS A 460 32.16 -16.62 17.01
CA CYS A 460 32.25 -18.02 16.58
C CYS A 460 32.33 -18.16 15.06
N ILE A 461 31.51 -17.39 14.31
CA ILE A 461 31.55 -17.42 12.83
C ILE A 461 32.89 -16.91 12.29
N LEU A 462 33.47 -15.83 12.84
CA LEU A 462 34.78 -15.33 12.42
C LEU A 462 35.88 -16.36 12.62
N PHE A 463 35.88 -17.04 13.76
CA PHE A 463 36.83 -18.12 14.03
C PHE A 463 36.59 -19.36 13.16
N ALA A 464 35.33 -19.70 12.89
CA ALA A 464 34.97 -20.82 12.01
C ALA A 464 35.48 -20.60 10.58
N ILE A 465 35.32 -19.40 10.03
CA ILE A 465 35.86 -19.06 8.70
C ILE A 465 37.38 -19.25 8.67
N LEU A 466 38.11 -18.77 9.66
CA LEU A 466 39.55 -18.92 9.70
C LEU A 466 40.00 -20.37 9.99
N LEU A 467 39.21 -21.16 10.70
CA LEU A 467 39.46 -22.57 10.93
C LEU A 467 39.31 -23.39 9.63
N HIS A 468 38.34 -23.06 8.80
CA HIS A 468 38.09 -23.72 7.52
C HIS A 468 39.00 -23.20 6.39
N TYR A 469 39.36 -21.92 6.40
CA TYR A 469 40.11 -21.22 5.37
C TYR A 469 41.29 -20.45 6.00
N PRO A 470 42.34 -21.15 6.50
CA PRO A 470 43.46 -20.52 7.22
C PRO A 470 44.28 -19.56 6.36
N GLU A 471 44.25 -19.73 5.03
CA GLU A 471 44.88 -18.84 4.06
C GLU A 471 44.34 -17.40 4.13
N LEU A 472 43.13 -17.21 4.61
CA LEU A 472 42.54 -15.87 4.82
C LEU A 472 43.21 -15.10 5.97
N LEU A 473 43.84 -15.80 6.90
CA LEU A 473 44.48 -15.15 8.05
C LEU A 473 45.45 -14.07 7.61
N PHE A 474 46.21 -14.33 6.52
CA PHE A 474 47.17 -13.37 6.01
C PHE A 474 46.56 -12.01 5.62
N SER A 475 45.36 -12.02 5.05
CA SER A 475 44.67 -10.78 4.63
C SER A 475 43.90 -10.07 5.77
N VAL A 476 43.51 -10.80 6.82
CA VAL A 476 42.68 -10.27 7.90
C VAL A 476 43.38 -10.18 9.26
N GLU A 477 44.64 -10.61 9.36
CA GLU A 477 45.40 -10.72 10.61
C GLU A 477 45.39 -9.45 11.45
N SER A 478 45.67 -8.31 10.84
CA SER A 478 45.68 -7.00 11.54
C SER A 478 44.33 -6.67 12.17
N ALA A 479 43.21 -6.91 11.45
CA ALA A 479 41.89 -6.69 11.95
C ALA A 479 41.49 -7.72 13.03
N PHE A 480 41.84 -8.99 12.81
CA PHE A 480 41.61 -10.07 13.74
C PHE A 480 42.32 -9.86 15.09
N CYS A 481 43.55 -9.33 15.05
CA CYS A 481 44.27 -8.96 16.27
C CYS A 481 43.69 -7.78 17.04
N GLN A 482 42.95 -6.88 16.36
CA GLN A 482 42.31 -5.71 16.96
C GLN A 482 40.90 -5.98 17.54
N LEU A 483 40.33 -7.18 17.30
CA LEU A 483 39.03 -7.53 17.86
C LEU A 483 39.05 -7.52 19.39
N ASP A 484 38.05 -6.85 19.97
CA ASP A 484 37.76 -6.98 21.41
C ASP A 484 37.05 -8.32 21.65
N LEU A 485 37.73 -9.25 22.29
CA LEU A 485 37.29 -10.62 22.45
C LEU A 485 37.16 -11.01 23.93
N PRO A 486 36.15 -11.84 24.27
CA PRO A 486 36.08 -12.47 25.58
C PRO A 486 37.38 -13.27 25.89
N ALA A 487 37.79 -13.31 27.16
CA ALA A 487 39.06 -13.90 27.59
C ALA A 487 39.33 -15.31 27.05
N LYS A 488 38.28 -16.11 26.84
CA LYS A 488 38.39 -17.47 26.25
C LYS A 488 38.87 -17.45 24.81
N PHE A 489 38.38 -16.48 24.01
CA PHE A 489 38.74 -16.34 22.58
C PHE A 489 40.10 -15.66 22.39
N ILE A 490 40.58 -14.86 23.34
CA ILE A 490 41.91 -14.22 23.26
C ILE A 490 42.99 -15.29 23.18
N LYS A 491 42.94 -16.32 24.05
CA LYS A 491 43.89 -17.43 24.01
C LYS A 491 43.81 -18.23 22.69
N LEU A 492 42.59 -18.48 22.22
CA LEU A 492 42.41 -19.20 20.94
C LEU A 492 42.97 -18.37 19.76
N ARG A 493 42.80 -17.04 19.75
CA ARG A 493 43.39 -16.16 18.74
C ARG A 493 44.92 -16.24 18.70
N GLU A 494 45.59 -16.29 19.86
CA GLU A 494 47.03 -16.45 19.95
C GLU A 494 47.53 -17.72 19.25
N PHE A 495 46.78 -18.82 19.33
CA PHE A 495 47.08 -20.05 18.61
C PHE A 495 46.87 -19.90 17.10
N PHE A 496 45.78 -19.22 16.63
CA PHE A 496 45.55 -18.99 15.23
C PHE A 496 46.65 -18.14 14.57
N VAL A 497 47.14 -17.13 15.27
CA VAL A 497 48.21 -16.24 14.77
C VAL A 497 49.61 -16.86 14.92
N GLY A 498 49.81 -17.66 15.97
CA GLY A 498 51.16 -18.22 16.28
C GLY A 498 51.54 -19.50 15.54
N ILE A 499 50.57 -20.19 14.93
CA ILE A 499 50.80 -21.50 14.29
C ILE A 499 50.37 -21.44 12.83
N PRO A 500 51.27 -21.71 11.87
CA PRO A 500 50.90 -21.78 10.46
C PRO A 500 50.06 -23.04 10.22
N PHE A 501 48.76 -22.87 10.00
CA PHE A 501 47.86 -23.96 9.61
C PHE A 501 47.86 -24.26 8.10
N GLU A 502 48.73 -23.62 7.33
CA GLU A 502 48.88 -23.87 5.89
C GLU A 502 49.30 -25.34 5.64
N GLY A 503 48.61 -25.99 4.72
CA GLY A 503 48.87 -27.38 4.34
C GLY A 503 48.35 -28.46 5.29
N THR A 504 47.66 -28.09 6.38
CA THR A 504 47.01 -29.03 7.31
C THR A 504 45.56 -29.28 6.92
N THR A 505 45.03 -30.49 7.20
CA THR A 505 43.60 -30.76 6.99
C THR A 505 42.76 -30.12 8.11
N LEU A 506 41.47 -29.95 7.87
CA LEU A 506 40.56 -29.43 8.89
C LEU A 506 40.54 -30.30 10.15
N ASP A 507 40.54 -31.63 9.98
CA ASP A 507 40.57 -32.60 11.09
C ASP A 507 41.85 -32.48 11.91
N ASP A 508 43.02 -32.26 11.26
CA ASP A 508 44.28 -32.06 11.95
C ASP A 508 44.27 -30.81 12.84
N ARG A 509 43.68 -29.73 12.33
CA ARG A 509 43.52 -28.45 13.05
C ARG A 509 42.60 -28.59 14.25
N ILE A 510 41.45 -29.23 14.06
CA ILE A 510 40.48 -29.50 15.13
C ILE A 510 41.13 -30.36 16.21
N ASN A 511 41.74 -31.51 15.84
CA ASN A 511 42.39 -32.41 16.78
C ASN A 511 43.53 -31.73 17.56
N PHE A 512 44.29 -30.85 16.91
CA PHE A 512 45.34 -30.08 17.55
C PHE A 512 44.77 -29.14 18.62
N LEU A 513 43.78 -28.34 18.25
CA LEU A 513 43.15 -27.35 19.16
C LEU A 513 42.41 -28.03 20.32
N GLU A 514 41.81 -29.20 20.10
CA GLU A 514 41.18 -30.00 21.15
C GLU A 514 42.21 -30.52 22.17
N LYS A 515 43.41 -30.96 21.72
CA LYS A 515 44.49 -31.37 22.61
C LYS A 515 45.03 -30.22 23.45
N GLU A 516 44.99 -29.00 22.94
CA GLU A 516 45.40 -27.80 23.65
C GLU A 516 44.29 -27.25 24.60
N GLY A 517 43.17 -27.97 24.73
CA GLY A 517 42.14 -27.70 25.72
C GLY A 517 41.01 -26.76 25.24
N PHE A 518 40.83 -26.57 23.92
CA PHE A 518 39.80 -25.72 23.36
C PHE A 518 38.54 -26.48 22.89
N SER A 519 38.35 -27.75 23.29
CA SER A 519 37.26 -28.62 22.85
C SER A 519 35.87 -27.96 22.92
N ASP A 520 35.54 -27.29 24.02
CA ASP A 520 34.22 -26.62 24.19
C ASP A 520 34.04 -25.46 23.21
N LEU A 521 35.09 -24.69 22.93
CA LEU A 521 35.06 -23.58 21.98
C LEU A 521 34.98 -24.07 20.54
N ILE A 522 35.72 -25.11 20.20
CA ILE A 522 35.72 -25.71 18.83
C ILE A 522 34.32 -26.30 18.53
N ASN A 523 33.71 -26.98 19.49
CA ASN A 523 32.33 -27.48 19.32
C ASN A 523 31.36 -26.32 19.09
N ALA A 524 31.45 -25.24 19.87
CA ALA A 524 30.59 -24.08 19.71
C ALA A 524 30.81 -23.38 18.35
N ILE A 525 32.04 -23.30 17.87
CA ILE A 525 32.42 -22.72 16.56
C ILE A 525 31.86 -23.58 15.43
N ASN A 526 31.98 -24.91 15.50
CA ASN A 526 31.47 -25.83 14.49
C ASN A 526 29.96 -25.88 14.43
N ASP A 527 29.27 -25.81 15.58
CA ASP A 527 27.80 -25.78 15.66
C ASP A 527 27.23 -24.53 14.96
N GLU A 528 27.79 -23.36 15.19
CA GLU A 528 27.34 -22.12 14.55
C GLU A 528 27.68 -22.09 13.04
N PHE A 529 28.80 -22.69 12.60
CA PHE A 529 29.15 -22.78 11.17
C PHE A 529 28.24 -23.75 10.41
N SER A 530 27.87 -24.89 11.00
CA SER A 530 26.95 -25.86 10.40
C SER A 530 25.57 -25.29 10.13
N ILE A 531 25.13 -24.34 10.95
CA ILE A 531 23.84 -23.63 10.77
C ILE A 531 23.93 -22.63 9.61
N SER A 532 25.09 -22.01 9.41
CA SER A 532 25.31 -21.00 8.36
C SER A 532 25.54 -21.57 6.96
N SER A 533 26.07 -22.80 6.87
CA SER A 533 26.60 -23.41 5.64
C SER A 533 25.64 -24.38 4.94
N SER A 534 24.44 -24.62 5.47
CA SER A 534 23.52 -25.65 4.98
C SER A 534 22.96 -25.41 3.56
N ASP A 535 23.16 -24.26 2.93
CA ASP A 535 22.55 -23.93 1.63
C ASP A 535 23.54 -23.69 0.45
N GLN A 536 24.88 -23.80 0.61
CA GLN A 536 25.81 -23.42 -0.47
C GLN A 536 27.04 -24.32 -0.73
N LEU A 537 27.13 -25.52 -0.16
CA LEU A 537 28.35 -26.32 -0.12
C LEU A 537 28.56 -27.32 -1.28
N SER A 538 28.21 -27.01 -2.52
CA SER A 538 28.51 -27.90 -3.67
C SER A 538 29.20 -27.25 -4.89
N GLN A 539 29.68 -26.02 -4.82
CA GLN A 539 30.43 -25.37 -5.91
C GLN A 539 31.80 -24.83 -5.40
N LYS A 540 32.83 -24.85 -6.24
CA LYS A 540 34.16 -24.30 -5.97
C LYS A 540 34.07 -22.92 -5.34
N PHE A 541 34.48 -22.80 -4.06
CA PHE A 541 34.37 -21.54 -3.31
C PHE A 541 35.38 -20.53 -3.85
N ASP A 542 34.89 -19.34 -4.13
CA ASP A 542 35.69 -18.15 -4.40
C ASP A 542 36.19 -17.59 -3.04
N LEU A 543 37.47 -17.69 -2.78
CA LEU A 543 38.12 -17.22 -1.55
C LEU A 543 37.78 -15.75 -1.26
N HIS A 544 37.61 -14.95 -2.30
CA HIS A 544 37.23 -13.54 -2.22
C HIS A 544 35.81 -13.33 -1.64
N LEU A 545 34.87 -14.24 -1.94
CA LEU A 545 33.52 -14.19 -1.38
C LEU A 545 33.54 -14.52 0.10
N ILE A 546 34.36 -15.47 0.53
CA ILE A 546 34.51 -15.87 1.93
C ILE A 546 35.20 -14.75 2.73
N GLU A 547 36.19 -14.10 2.16
CA GLU A 547 36.84 -12.92 2.75
C GLU A 547 35.82 -11.78 2.97
N LYS A 548 34.95 -11.51 2.00
CA LYS A 548 33.86 -10.54 2.15
C LYS A 548 32.90 -10.90 3.29
N GLN A 549 32.56 -12.17 3.46
CA GLN A 549 31.74 -12.62 4.59
C GLN A 549 32.46 -12.39 5.93
N TRP A 550 33.76 -12.66 6.01
CA TRP A 550 34.55 -12.38 7.22
C TRP A 550 34.52 -10.90 7.58
N TRP A 551 34.74 -10.00 6.61
CA TRP A 551 34.69 -8.55 6.80
C TRP A 551 33.30 -8.07 7.20
N HIS A 552 32.24 -8.70 6.69
CA HIS A 552 30.89 -8.39 7.11
C HIS A 552 30.66 -8.67 8.60
N PHE A 553 31.00 -9.86 9.10
CA PHE A 553 30.85 -10.20 10.52
C PHE A 553 31.76 -9.38 11.42
N TYR A 554 32.98 -9.07 10.97
CA TYR A 554 33.89 -8.14 11.65
C TYR A 554 33.24 -6.74 11.80
N GLY A 555 32.68 -6.21 10.73
CA GLY A 555 31.99 -4.92 10.74
C GLY A 555 30.77 -4.89 11.67
N LEU A 556 30.00 -5.98 11.72
CA LEU A 556 28.86 -6.11 12.64
C LEU A 556 29.26 -6.14 14.13
N LEU A 557 30.43 -6.66 14.47
CA LEU A 557 30.97 -6.61 15.84
C LEU A 557 31.43 -5.20 16.21
N ASN A 558 31.96 -4.44 15.25
CA ASN A 558 32.51 -3.11 15.46
C ASN A 558 31.57 -1.99 14.98
N ILE A 559 30.28 -2.27 14.78
CA ILE A 559 29.34 -1.33 14.15
C ILE A 559 29.23 -0.01 14.92
N GLN A 560 29.28 -0.06 16.25
CA GLN A 560 29.20 1.12 17.11
C GLN A 560 30.45 1.99 16.97
N GLU A 561 31.60 1.38 16.84
CA GLU A 561 32.87 2.08 16.61
C GLU A 561 32.92 2.69 15.19
N LEU A 562 32.45 1.96 14.19
CA LEU A 562 32.30 2.48 12.82
C LEU A 562 31.33 3.66 12.77
N GLU A 563 30.20 3.61 13.47
CA GLU A 563 29.26 4.71 13.59
C GLU A 563 29.90 5.94 14.25
N ASN A 564 30.66 5.75 15.32
CA ASN A 564 31.41 6.82 15.99
C ASN A 564 32.47 7.42 15.07
N GLN A 565 33.19 6.61 14.30
CA GLN A 565 34.21 7.07 13.34
C GLN A 565 33.58 7.86 12.18
N VAL A 566 32.40 7.46 11.69
CA VAL A 566 31.64 8.24 10.68
C VAL A 566 31.26 9.59 11.24
N GLU A 567 30.77 9.66 12.49
CA GLU A 567 30.37 10.93 13.10
C GLU A 567 31.57 11.85 13.37
N LEU A 568 32.70 11.29 13.80
CA LEU A 568 33.96 12.05 13.96
C LEU A 568 34.48 12.59 12.63
N ALA A 569 34.49 11.77 11.59
CA ALA A 569 34.90 12.18 10.25
C ALA A 569 33.96 13.25 9.67
N ARG A 570 32.66 13.14 9.93
CA ARG A 570 31.66 14.15 9.55
C ARG A 570 31.94 15.50 10.23
N LYS A 571 32.24 15.49 11.54
CA LYS A 571 32.57 16.71 12.30
C LYS A 571 33.85 17.35 11.77
N ALA A 572 34.91 16.56 11.55
CA ALA A 572 36.17 17.06 11.01
C ALA A 572 36.00 17.70 9.62
N TRP A 573 35.18 17.08 8.76
CA TRP A 573 34.89 17.65 7.44
C TRP A 573 34.04 18.94 7.52
N VAL A 574 33.13 19.05 8.48
CA VAL A 574 32.34 20.28 8.70
C VAL A 574 33.23 21.42 9.24
N GLU A 575 34.21 21.11 10.10
CA GLU A 575 35.14 22.10 10.67
C GLU A 575 36.20 22.53 9.66
N SER A 576 36.66 21.63 8.80
CA SER A 576 37.66 21.88 7.76
C SER A 576 37.23 21.23 6.44
N PRO A 577 36.43 21.93 5.59
CA PRO A 577 35.90 21.37 4.37
C PRO A 577 36.95 21.35 3.25
N ASP A 578 37.86 20.37 3.29
CA ASP A 578 38.84 20.08 2.26
C ASP A 578 38.63 18.67 1.69
N GLU A 579 39.30 18.38 0.57
CA GLU A 579 39.20 17.12 -0.17
C GLU A 579 39.68 15.92 0.66
N GLN A 580 40.67 16.11 1.55
CA GLN A 580 41.20 15.05 2.39
C GLN A 580 40.19 14.59 3.44
N HIS A 581 39.52 15.53 4.15
CA HIS A 581 38.49 15.21 5.14
C HIS A 581 37.23 14.65 4.49
N GLN A 582 36.88 15.11 3.29
CA GLN A 582 35.78 14.57 2.51
C GLN A 582 36.03 13.10 2.14
N ASN A 583 37.22 12.78 1.64
CA ASN A 583 37.60 11.41 1.26
C ASN A 583 37.59 10.45 2.47
N ILE A 584 38.07 10.91 3.64
CA ILE A 584 38.01 10.15 4.88
C ILE A 584 36.57 9.87 5.29
N PHE A 585 35.71 10.88 5.24
CA PHE A 585 34.28 10.72 5.57
C PHE A 585 33.60 9.71 4.63
N VAL A 586 33.78 9.84 3.33
CA VAL A 586 33.21 8.92 2.31
C VAL A 586 33.71 7.50 2.54
N ALA A 587 35.00 7.30 2.82
CA ALA A 587 35.57 5.98 3.10
C ALA A 587 34.95 5.33 4.35
N ARG A 588 34.71 6.10 5.43
CA ARG A 588 34.08 5.60 6.65
C ARG A 588 32.58 5.27 6.46
N VAL A 589 31.86 6.07 5.69
CA VAL A 589 30.47 5.78 5.33
C VAL A 589 30.38 4.49 4.52
N LYS A 590 31.24 4.30 3.51
CA LYS A 590 31.30 3.05 2.74
C LYS A 590 31.63 1.84 3.62
N ALA A 591 32.57 1.95 4.54
CA ALA A 591 32.91 0.86 5.47
C ALA A 591 31.70 0.48 6.37
N LEU A 592 30.94 1.46 6.86
CA LEU A 592 29.73 1.22 7.66
C LEU A 592 28.63 0.57 6.81
N GLU A 593 28.46 0.98 5.56
CA GLU A 593 27.50 0.41 4.62
C GLU A 593 27.82 -1.05 4.28
N ILE A 594 29.09 -1.37 4.00
CA ILE A 594 29.56 -2.74 3.79
C ILE A 594 29.32 -3.60 5.04
N ALA A 595 29.60 -3.07 6.23
CA ALA A 595 29.34 -3.78 7.49
C ALA A 595 27.85 -4.10 7.67
N ARG A 596 26.94 -3.18 7.28
CA ARG A 596 25.49 -3.36 7.40
C ARG A 596 24.89 -4.27 6.33
N THR A 597 25.36 -4.18 5.09
CA THR A 597 24.71 -4.82 3.92
C THR A 597 25.45 -6.06 3.42
N GLY A 598 26.74 -6.24 3.75
CA GLY A 598 27.59 -7.32 3.23
C GLY A 598 27.87 -7.23 1.72
N SER A 599 27.53 -6.12 1.09
CA SER A 599 27.75 -5.91 -0.35
C SER A 599 28.44 -4.59 -0.63
N ASN A 600 29.50 -4.63 -1.42
CA ASN A 600 29.97 -3.45 -2.15
C ASN A 600 29.06 -3.28 -3.37
N ASN A 601 28.19 -2.27 -3.38
CA ASN A 601 27.54 -1.81 -4.60
C ASN A 601 28.57 -1.00 -5.42
N GLU A 602 29.50 -1.69 -6.05
CA GLU A 602 30.29 -1.11 -7.13
C GLU A 602 29.41 -1.09 -8.39
N ARG A 603 28.66 -0.02 -8.58
CA ARG A 603 28.44 0.57 -9.89
C ARG A 603 29.39 1.75 -10.00
N GLU A 604 30.45 1.52 -10.78
CA GLU A 604 31.53 2.49 -11.05
C GLU A 604 31.11 3.71 -11.87
N ASP A 605 29.84 3.99 -12.09
CA ASP A 605 29.43 5.00 -13.08
C ASP A 605 28.65 6.23 -12.56
N ASP A 606 28.57 6.50 -11.26
CA ASP A 606 27.74 7.60 -10.77
C ASP A 606 28.45 8.64 -9.86
N PHE A 607 29.78 8.85 -9.99
CA PHE A 607 30.43 10.00 -9.38
C PHE A 607 31.55 10.56 -10.28
N LEU A 608 31.14 11.31 -11.30
CA LEU A 608 31.91 12.42 -11.88
C LEU A 608 31.08 13.70 -11.88
#